data_6c896fa172db579aa80ffe52f7a2009c
#
_entry.id   6c896fa172db579aa80ffe52f7a2009c
#
_cell.length_a   1.000
_cell.length_b   1.000
_cell.length_c   1.000
_cell.angle_alpha   90.00
_cell.angle_beta   90.00
_cell.angle_gamma   90.00
#
_symmetry.space_group_name_H-M   'P 1'
#
loop_
_entity.id
_entity.type
_entity.pdbx_description
1 polymer ?
#
loop_
_entity_poly.entity_id
_entity_poly.type
_entity_poly.pdbx_seq_one_letter_code
_entity_poly.pdbx_strand_id
1 'polypeptide(L)'
;MTMTDATNDAAMRPMSEALDEELQALQAAGLRRTMRAVQQRNAGTVMLHGERIADFASNDYLGLAADPRVARAASAVLQAEGTGAGAARLISGNHPIHDSLERALARFKGCEHALLFPSGYMVNIGVIPALVDARDVIYSDTLNHASLIDGCRLSKATIRVFPHCDLDELGAMLEADRGRYRRALIVVEGVFSMDGDVFPLDGLVDLAQRFGAWTYVDDAHGTGVLGARGTGAIEHCGVTGRIDVVVGTLGKALGTSGAWVAGTQTLIELLTSRARSFIFTTGTPPAMAAASLEALRLAEVEPWRREAVRERARRLRGRLRDGGREVTGAADGHIVPVVIGDPTRTMAVVAELRRRGFLVGGVRPPTVPAGTSRLRISVSAVHPMELVDALSANVLDVLRKVFG
;
A
#
# COMPACT_ATOMS: atom_id res chain seq x y z
N MET A 1 -41.90 -49.16 -19.64
CA MET A 1 -41.70 -47.70 -19.54
C MET A 1 -40.40 -47.53 -18.82
N THR A 2 -39.33 -47.55 -19.60
CA THR A 2 -37.95 -47.53 -19.10
C THR A 2 -37.50 -46.09 -18.97
N MET A 3 -37.27 -45.66 -17.71
CA MET A 3 -36.60 -44.38 -17.41
C MET A 3 -35.12 -44.53 -17.79
N THR A 4 -34.70 -43.83 -18.82
CA THR A 4 -33.31 -43.66 -19.19
C THR A 4 -32.69 -42.69 -18.21
N ASP A 5 -31.80 -43.20 -17.34
CA ASP A 5 -30.87 -42.43 -16.55
C ASP A 5 -29.95 -41.65 -17.51
N ALA A 6 -30.16 -40.35 -17.60
CA ALA A 6 -29.21 -39.44 -18.19
C ALA A 6 -28.07 -39.23 -17.18
N THR A 7 -27.10 -40.12 -17.14
CA THR A 7 -25.84 -39.91 -16.44
C THR A 7 -25.17 -38.70 -17.05
N ASN A 8 -25.08 -37.65 -16.25
CA ASN A 8 -24.33 -36.44 -16.55
C ASN A 8 -22.82 -36.80 -16.54
N ASP A 9 -22.35 -37.36 -17.64
CA ASP A 9 -20.94 -37.68 -17.86
C ASP A 9 -20.19 -36.43 -18.30
N ALA A 10 -20.17 -35.44 -17.42
CA ALA A 10 -19.23 -34.33 -17.52
C ALA A 10 -17.86 -34.89 -17.14
N ALA A 11 -17.18 -35.51 -18.12
CA ALA A 11 -15.81 -35.95 -17.96
C ALA A 11 -15.00 -34.80 -17.32
N MET A 12 -14.42 -35.04 -16.14
CA MET A 12 -13.58 -34.07 -15.46
C MET A 12 -12.44 -33.70 -16.42
N ARG A 13 -12.48 -32.47 -16.92
CA ARG A 13 -11.40 -31.96 -17.78
C ARG A 13 -10.09 -31.91 -16.97
N PRO A 14 -8.94 -32.22 -17.57
CA PRO A 14 -7.66 -32.05 -16.93
C PRO A 14 -7.51 -30.60 -16.43
N MET A 15 -6.96 -30.42 -15.23
CA MET A 15 -6.77 -29.09 -14.61
C MET A 15 -6.05 -28.12 -15.55
N SER A 16 -5.06 -28.60 -16.32
CA SER A 16 -4.29 -27.79 -17.28
C SER A 16 -5.19 -27.19 -18.39
N GLU A 17 -6.12 -27.97 -18.93
CA GLU A 17 -7.02 -27.49 -20.00
C GLU A 17 -7.97 -26.39 -19.47
N ALA A 18 -8.55 -26.60 -18.29
CA ALA A 18 -9.41 -25.59 -17.65
C ALA A 18 -8.67 -24.29 -17.37
N LEU A 19 -7.43 -24.38 -16.87
CA LEU A 19 -6.60 -23.20 -16.59
C LEU A 19 -6.15 -22.48 -17.87
N ASP A 20 -5.89 -23.21 -18.95
CA ASP A 20 -5.55 -22.62 -20.26
C ASP A 20 -6.73 -21.81 -20.83
N GLU A 21 -7.96 -22.32 -20.72
CA GLU A 21 -9.17 -21.58 -21.11
C GLU A 21 -9.31 -20.27 -20.33
N GLU A 22 -9.11 -20.32 -19.00
CA GLU A 22 -9.14 -19.11 -18.14
C GLU A 22 -8.03 -18.11 -18.52
N LEU A 23 -6.82 -18.58 -18.79
CA LEU A 23 -5.71 -17.72 -19.22
C LEU A 23 -5.98 -17.07 -20.59
N GLN A 24 -6.63 -17.79 -21.51
CA GLN A 24 -7.06 -17.23 -22.80
C GLN A 24 -8.13 -16.15 -22.60
N ALA A 25 -9.11 -16.40 -21.73
CA ALA A 25 -10.14 -15.41 -21.39
C ALA A 25 -9.52 -14.14 -20.77
N LEU A 26 -8.58 -14.29 -19.83
CA LEU A 26 -7.83 -13.16 -19.26
C LEU A 26 -7.01 -12.42 -20.32
N GLN A 27 -6.42 -13.14 -21.28
CA GLN A 27 -5.68 -12.52 -22.38
C GLN A 27 -6.60 -11.73 -23.31
N ALA A 28 -7.75 -12.27 -23.67
CA ALA A 28 -8.74 -11.60 -24.53
C ALA A 28 -9.31 -10.34 -23.86
N ALA A 29 -9.51 -10.38 -22.53
CA ALA A 29 -9.95 -9.24 -21.73
C ALA A 29 -8.83 -8.21 -21.44
N GLY A 30 -7.59 -8.44 -21.88
CA GLY A 30 -6.44 -7.59 -21.58
C GLY A 30 -6.04 -7.60 -20.09
N LEU A 31 -6.48 -8.61 -19.33
CA LEU A 31 -6.25 -8.73 -17.87
C LEU A 31 -5.08 -9.66 -17.51
N ARG A 32 -4.53 -10.41 -18.47
CA ARG A 32 -3.38 -11.29 -18.22
C ARG A 32 -2.19 -10.47 -17.71
N ARG A 33 -1.57 -10.94 -16.61
CA ARG A 33 -0.44 -10.29 -15.96
C ARG A 33 0.84 -11.08 -16.23
N THR A 34 1.94 -10.36 -16.45
CA THR A 34 3.27 -10.94 -16.62
C THR A 34 4.27 -10.27 -15.68
N MET A 35 5.10 -11.07 -15.05
CA MET A 35 6.22 -10.56 -14.24
C MET A 35 7.37 -10.09 -15.12
N ARG A 36 8.07 -9.04 -14.70
CA ARG A 36 9.29 -8.55 -15.34
C ARG A 36 10.41 -8.51 -14.32
N ALA A 37 11.52 -9.14 -14.62
CA ALA A 37 12.71 -9.08 -13.78
C ALA A 37 13.40 -7.72 -13.97
N VAL A 38 13.54 -7.00 -12.88
CA VAL A 38 14.34 -5.76 -12.82
C VAL A 38 15.58 -5.99 -11.96
N GLN A 39 16.69 -5.36 -12.32
CA GLN A 39 17.97 -5.51 -11.65
C GLN A 39 18.61 -4.14 -11.40
N GLN A 40 19.66 -4.10 -10.59
CA GLN A 40 20.56 -2.95 -10.42
C GLN A 40 19.82 -1.62 -10.21
N ARG A 41 18.96 -1.59 -9.19
CA ARG A 41 18.28 -0.35 -8.78
C ARG A 41 19.33 0.69 -8.35
N ASN A 42 19.28 1.87 -8.97
CA ASN A 42 20.21 2.95 -8.68
C ASN A 42 19.61 4.31 -9.07
N ALA A 43 19.62 5.26 -8.13
CA ALA A 43 19.23 6.67 -8.37
C ALA A 43 17.94 6.83 -9.20
N GLY A 44 16.89 6.08 -8.87
CA GLY A 44 15.61 6.14 -9.59
C GLY A 44 15.58 5.41 -10.92
N THR A 45 16.57 4.59 -11.23
CA THR A 45 16.65 3.76 -12.43
C THR A 45 16.78 2.28 -12.09
N VAL A 46 16.40 1.42 -13.02
CA VAL A 46 16.59 -0.05 -12.97
C VAL A 46 17.11 -0.56 -14.31
N MET A 47 17.68 -1.76 -14.30
CA MET A 47 17.97 -2.50 -15.54
C MET A 47 16.77 -3.41 -15.85
N LEU A 48 16.24 -3.28 -17.04
CA LEU A 48 15.16 -4.11 -17.59
C LEU A 48 15.57 -4.60 -18.97
N HIS A 49 15.64 -5.93 -19.15
CA HIS A 49 16.11 -6.54 -20.42
C HIS A 49 17.47 -6.02 -20.94
N GLY A 50 18.39 -5.69 -20.03
CA GLY A 50 19.70 -5.17 -20.37
C GLY A 50 19.77 -3.66 -20.63
N GLU A 51 18.66 -2.97 -20.59
CA GLU A 51 18.58 -1.50 -20.77
C GLU A 51 18.35 -0.80 -19.44
N ARG A 52 19.00 0.36 -19.23
CA ARG A 52 18.74 1.22 -18.07
C ARG A 52 17.50 2.07 -18.34
N ILE A 53 16.52 1.97 -17.44
CA ILE A 53 15.22 2.62 -17.58
C ILE A 53 14.89 3.39 -16.30
N ALA A 54 14.27 4.56 -16.43
CA ALA A 54 13.81 5.38 -15.32
C ALA A 54 12.58 4.75 -14.65
N ASP A 55 12.64 4.51 -13.34
CA ASP A 55 11.62 3.76 -12.59
C ASP A 55 10.67 4.70 -11.83
N PHE A 56 9.60 5.12 -12.48
CA PHE A 56 8.50 5.87 -11.90
C PHE A 56 7.30 4.99 -11.51
N ALA A 57 7.49 3.66 -11.44
CA ALA A 57 6.49 2.70 -10.98
C ALA A 57 6.76 2.20 -9.54
N SER A 58 7.95 2.47 -9.00
CA SER A 58 8.38 2.01 -7.67
C SER A 58 7.65 2.76 -6.55
N ASN A 59 7.46 2.08 -5.41
CA ASN A 59 7.02 2.70 -4.16
C ASN A 59 8.20 3.10 -3.24
N ASP A 60 9.45 3.01 -3.70
CA ASP A 60 10.64 3.45 -2.97
C ASP A 60 10.74 4.99 -2.98
N TYR A 61 9.78 5.63 -2.29
CA TYR A 61 9.60 7.09 -2.34
C TYR A 61 10.82 7.86 -1.83
N LEU A 62 11.49 7.35 -0.78
CA LEU A 62 12.67 7.99 -0.21
C LEU A 62 14.00 7.54 -0.84
N GLY A 63 13.96 6.56 -1.77
CA GLY A 63 15.15 6.01 -2.42
C GLY A 63 16.05 5.24 -1.46
N LEU A 64 15.48 4.58 -0.45
CA LEU A 64 16.20 3.85 0.57
C LEU A 64 16.48 2.38 0.19
N ALA A 65 15.73 1.83 -0.77
CA ALA A 65 15.87 0.42 -1.15
C ALA A 65 17.26 0.05 -1.70
N ALA A 66 18.00 1.02 -2.22
CA ALA A 66 19.36 0.84 -2.71
C ALA A 66 20.42 1.64 -1.90
N ASP A 67 20.03 2.19 -0.73
CA ASP A 67 20.97 2.94 0.10
C ASP A 67 22.00 2.00 0.73
N PRO A 68 23.32 2.22 0.51
CA PRO A 68 24.36 1.33 1.00
C PRO A 68 24.43 1.23 2.53
N ARG A 69 23.90 2.22 3.27
CA ARG A 69 23.85 2.20 4.74
C ARG A 69 22.82 1.18 5.21
N VAL A 70 21.66 1.12 4.56
CA VAL A 70 20.62 0.12 4.80
C VAL A 70 21.13 -1.28 4.49
N ALA A 71 21.82 -1.45 3.35
CA ALA A 71 22.42 -2.72 2.98
C ALA A 71 23.52 -3.18 3.97
N ARG A 72 24.35 -2.27 4.47
CA ARG A 72 25.38 -2.58 5.49
C ARG A 72 24.76 -3.03 6.81
N ALA A 73 23.68 -2.38 7.27
CA ALA A 73 22.96 -2.78 8.49
C ALA A 73 22.42 -4.20 8.39
N ALA A 74 21.81 -4.55 7.25
CA ALA A 74 21.38 -5.92 6.97
C ALA A 74 22.53 -6.91 6.95
N SER A 75 23.62 -6.59 6.25
CA SER A 75 24.78 -7.46 6.09
C SER A 75 25.46 -7.79 7.42
N ALA A 76 25.58 -6.84 8.33
CA ALA A 76 26.15 -7.06 9.65
C ALA A 76 25.36 -8.12 10.45
N VAL A 77 24.02 -8.04 10.41
CA VAL A 77 23.16 -9.03 11.11
C VAL A 77 23.16 -10.37 10.37
N LEU A 78 23.18 -10.37 9.03
CA LEU A 78 23.30 -11.63 8.26
C LEU A 78 24.56 -12.42 8.63
N GLN A 79 25.69 -11.75 8.84
CA GLN A 79 26.94 -12.37 9.20
C GLN A 79 26.95 -12.91 10.64
N ALA A 80 26.27 -12.22 11.56
CA ALA A 80 26.25 -12.58 12.97
C ALA A 80 25.18 -13.64 13.30
N GLU A 81 23.98 -13.53 12.70
CA GLU A 81 22.77 -14.25 13.11
C GLU A 81 22.19 -15.17 12.02
N GLY A 82 22.77 -15.16 10.81
CA GLY A 82 22.27 -15.96 9.69
C GLY A 82 21.09 -15.31 8.96
N THR A 83 20.39 -16.10 8.13
CA THR A 83 19.47 -15.61 7.09
C THR A 83 18.02 -15.55 7.51
N GLY A 84 17.59 -16.23 8.57
CA GLY A 84 16.17 -16.35 8.91
C GLY A 84 15.89 -16.43 10.40
N ALA A 85 14.64 -16.20 10.77
CA ALA A 85 14.20 -16.29 12.16
C ALA A 85 14.02 -17.74 12.66
N GLY A 86 13.93 -18.71 11.77
CA GLY A 86 13.86 -20.15 12.08
C GLY A 86 12.54 -20.64 12.67
N ALA A 87 11.69 -19.77 13.22
CA ALA A 87 10.42 -20.11 13.86
C ALA A 87 9.46 -18.90 13.89
N ALA A 88 8.23 -19.14 14.35
CA ALA A 88 7.31 -18.05 14.70
C ALA A 88 7.86 -17.24 15.88
N ARG A 89 7.50 -15.95 15.94
CA ARG A 89 7.94 -15.00 16.98
C ARG A 89 7.65 -15.50 18.41
N LEU A 90 6.52 -16.17 18.61
CA LEU A 90 6.09 -16.69 19.91
C LEU A 90 6.80 -17.98 20.34
N ILE A 91 7.59 -18.59 19.47
CA ILE A 91 8.34 -19.83 19.79
C ILE A 91 9.81 -19.47 20.04
N SER A 92 10.62 -19.39 18.99
CA SER A 92 12.04 -19.04 19.08
C SER A 92 12.48 -18.08 17.97
N GLY A 93 11.52 -17.53 17.19
CA GLY A 93 11.80 -16.63 16.07
C GLY A 93 11.82 -15.15 16.45
N ASN A 94 11.73 -14.80 17.75
CA ASN A 94 11.88 -13.42 18.20
C ASN A 94 13.35 -13.09 18.46
N HIS A 95 13.84 -12.01 17.83
CA HIS A 95 15.20 -11.55 18.00
C HIS A 95 15.20 -10.13 18.62
N PRO A 96 16.19 -9.72 19.44
CA PRO A 96 16.24 -8.40 20.04
C PRO A 96 16.15 -7.23 19.06
N ILE A 97 16.55 -7.41 17.79
CA ILE A 97 16.42 -6.40 16.74
C ILE A 97 14.96 -6.14 16.36
N HIS A 98 14.07 -7.13 16.45
CA HIS A 98 12.63 -6.95 16.25
C HIS A 98 12.07 -6.00 17.30
N ASP A 99 12.37 -6.24 18.58
CA ASP A 99 11.93 -5.38 19.69
C ASP A 99 12.48 -3.96 19.55
N SER A 100 13.71 -3.82 19.07
CA SER A 100 14.34 -2.53 18.82
C SER A 100 13.63 -1.75 17.70
N LEU A 101 13.27 -2.42 16.60
CA LEU A 101 12.51 -1.83 15.51
C LEU A 101 11.08 -1.46 15.96
N GLU A 102 10.39 -2.35 16.70
CA GLU A 102 9.05 -2.09 17.24
C GLU A 102 9.04 -0.85 18.15
N ARG A 103 9.99 -0.73 19.06
CA ARG A 103 10.16 0.47 19.89
C ARG A 103 10.44 1.74 19.07
N ALA A 104 11.26 1.63 18.03
CA ALA A 104 11.55 2.76 17.15
C ALA A 104 10.32 3.21 16.35
N LEU A 105 9.55 2.27 15.80
CA LEU A 105 8.30 2.54 15.08
C LEU A 105 7.24 3.16 16.00
N ALA A 106 7.07 2.65 17.22
CA ALA A 106 6.15 3.22 18.21
C ALA A 106 6.49 4.68 18.49
N ARG A 107 7.76 5.00 18.80
CA ARG A 107 8.23 6.39 19.01
C ARG A 107 8.01 7.26 17.78
N PHE A 108 8.36 6.76 16.61
CA PHE A 108 8.21 7.49 15.34
C PHE A 108 6.75 7.87 15.07
N LYS A 109 5.82 6.96 15.34
CA LYS A 109 4.37 7.18 15.14
C LYS A 109 3.68 7.90 16.30
N GLY A 110 4.34 8.07 17.43
CA GLY A 110 3.75 8.64 18.65
C GLY A 110 2.73 7.73 19.31
N CYS A 111 2.95 6.41 19.21
CA CYS A 111 2.15 5.35 19.84
C CYS A 111 2.91 4.74 21.04
N GLU A 112 2.19 4.01 21.90
CA GLU A 112 2.81 3.34 23.05
C GLU A 112 3.66 2.13 22.60
N HIS A 113 3.11 1.30 21.72
CA HIS A 113 3.73 0.06 21.27
C HIS A 113 3.50 -0.17 19.77
N ALA A 114 4.33 -1.02 19.18
CA ALA A 114 4.17 -1.54 17.83
C ALA A 114 4.45 -3.04 17.77
N LEU A 115 3.95 -3.72 16.72
CA LEU A 115 4.14 -5.14 16.46
C LEU A 115 4.43 -5.36 14.97
N LEU A 116 5.50 -6.12 14.67
CA LEU A 116 5.93 -6.40 13.30
C LEU A 116 5.17 -7.57 12.68
N PHE A 117 4.93 -7.45 11.38
CA PHE A 117 4.34 -8.47 10.51
C PHE A 117 5.20 -8.66 9.25
N PRO A 118 5.15 -9.84 8.59
CA PRO A 118 5.94 -10.09 7.39
C PRO A 118 5.56 -9.24 6.18
N SER A 119 4.33 -8.73 6.09
CA SER A 119 3.88 -7.87 4.99
C SER A 119 2.64 -7.05 5.36
N GLY A 120 2.39 -5.95 4.58
CA GLY A 120 1.19 -5.12 4.73
C GLY A 120 -0.11 -5.89 4.52
N TYR A 121 -0.11 -6.88 3.63
CA TYR A 121 -1.28 -7.74 3.46
C TYR A 121 -1.57 -8.55 4.73
N MET A 122 -0.52 -9.16 5.30
CA MET A 122 -0.65 -10.00 6.50
C MET A 122 -1.05 -9.21 7.75
N VAL A 123 -0.63 -7.95 7.89
CA VAL A 123 -1.07 -7.13 9.03
C VAL A 123 -2.57 -6.89 8.96
N ASN A 124 -3.12 -6.49 7.81
CA ASN A 124 -4.54 -6.19 7.67
C ASN A 124 -5.44 -7.42 7.87
N ILE A 125 -5.10 -8.56 7.25
CA ILE A 125 -5.87 -9.81 7.42
C ILE A 125 -5.72 -10.45 8.80
N GLY A 126 -4.73 -10.05 9.59
CA GLY A 126 -4.53 -10.54 10.95
C GLY A 126 -5.16 -9.65 12.02
N VAL A 127 -4.98 -8.33 11.88
CA VAL A 127 -5.40 -7.35 12.89
C VAL A 127 -6.90 -7.14 12.89
N ILE A 128 -7.52 -6.89 11.73
CA ILE A 128 -8.96 -6.60 11.65
C ILE A 128 -9.80 -7.74 12.25
N PRO A 129 -9.61 -9.03 11.87
CA PRO A 129 -10.38 -10.13 12.47
C PRO A 129 -10.05 -10.40 13.95
N ALA A 130 -8.91 -9.90 14.47
CA ALA A 130 -8.58 -10.01 15.88
C ALA A 130 -9.36 -9.02 16.76
N LEU A 131 -9.84 -7.92 16.17
CA LEU A 131 -10.51 -6.81 16.86
C LEU A 131 -12.03 -6.94 16.90
N VAL A 132 -12.63 -7.42 15.82
CA VAL A 132 -14.09 -7.45 15.60
C VAL A 132 -14.56 -8.79 15.09
N ASP A 133 -15.82 -9.14 15.41
CA ASP A 133 -16.46 -10.42 15.05
C ASP A 133 -17.91 -10.21 14.58
N ALA A 134 -18.68 -11.30 14.41
CA ALA A 134 -20.06 -11.28 13.90
C ALA A 134 -21.06 -10.41 14.71
N ARG A 135 -20.68 -9.95 15.92
CA ARG A 135 -21.51 -9.06 16.76
C ARG A 135 -21.22 -7.59 16.52
N ASP A 136 -20.26 -7.28 15.64
CA ASP A 136 -19.69 -5.96 15.43
C ASP A 136 -19.99 -5.47 14.00
N VAL A 137 -19.73 -4.20 13.75
CA VAL A 137 -19.85 -3.57 12.42
C VAL A 137 -18.52 -2.94 12.00
N ILE A 138 -18.22 -3.03 10.71
CA ILE A 138 -17.11 -2.33 10.08
C ILE A 138 -17.69 -1.34 9.06
N TYR A 139 -17.25 -0.09 9.13
CA TYR A 139 -17.46 0.92 8.09
C TYR A 139 -16.18 1.04 7.26
N SER A 140 -16.25 0.70 5.99
CA SER A 140 -15.10 0.60 5.09
C SER A 140 -15.25 1.55 3.92
N ASP A 141 -14.21 2.35 3.64
CA ASP A 141 -14.17 3.16 2.42
C ASP A 141 -14.20 2.25 1.18
N THR A 142 -14.94 2.67 0.15
CA THR A 142 -15.16 1.90 -1.08
C THR A 142 -13.88 1.68 -1.90
N LEU A 143 -12.86 2.51 -1.73
CA LEU A 143 -11.57 2.39 -2.43
C LEU A 143 -10.45 1.79 -1.58
N ASN A 144 -10.76 1.25 -0.42
CA ASN A 144 -9.78 0.57 0.42
C ASN A 144 -9.01 -0.53 -0.32
N HIS A 145 -7.74 -0.67 0.03
CA HIS A 145 -6.87 -1.72 -0.51
C HIS A 145 -7.43 -3.13 -0.28
N ALA A 146 -7.18 -4.04 -1.22
CA ALA A 146 -7.68 -5.41 -1.18
C ALA A 146 -7.44 -6.13 0.16
N SER A 147 -6.30 -5.89 0.81
CA SER A 147 -5.98 -6.49 2.11
C SER A 147 -6.89 -6.01 3.25
N LEU A 148 -7.36 -4.75 3.19
CA LEU A 148 -8.35 -4.21 4.13
C LEU A 148 -9.71 -4.86 3.89
N ILE A 149 -10.13 -4.94 2.61
CA ILE A 149 -11.38 -5.60 2.22
C ILE A 149 -11.38 -7.07 2.67
N ASP A 150 -10.29 -7.79 2.45
CA ASP A 150 -10.17 -9.19 2.83
C ASP A 150 -10.10 -9.35 4.36
N GLY A 151 -9.41 -8.46 5.06
CA GLY A 151 -9.40 -8.42 6.53
C GLY A 151 -10.82 -8.19 7.10
N CYS A 152 -11.59 -7.26 6.51
CA CYS A 152 -12.98 -7.04 6.86
C CYS A 152 -13.84 -8.30 6.67
N ARG A 153 -13.72 -8.96 5.53
CA ARG A 153 -14.46 -10.21 5.22
C ARG A 153 -14.12 -11.35 6.17
N LEU A 154 -12.84 -11.50 6.52
CA LEU A 154 -12.37 -12.54 7.44
C LEU A 154 -12.89 -12.36 8.86
N SER A 155 -13.23 -11.15 9.29
CA SER A 155 -13.74 -10.84 10.63
C SER A 155 -15.13 -11.40 10.90
N LYS A 156 -15.92 -11.67 9.86
CA LYS A 156 -17.35 -12.02 9.91
C LYS A 156 -18.26 -10.90 10.49
N ALA A 157 -17.72 -9.71 10.75
CA ALA A 157 -18.51 -8.55 11.16
C ALA A 157 -19.43 -8.08 10.02
N THR A 158 -20.50 -7.37 10.36
CA THR A 158 -21.32 -6.69 9.35
C THR A 158 -20.47 -5.61 8.68
N ILE A 159 -20.38 -5.64 7.35
CA ILE A 159 -19.60 -4.66 6.59
C ILE A 159 -20.56 -3.64 5.97
N ARG A 160 -20.32 -2.37 6.24
CA ARG A 160 -20.95 -1.20 5.63
C ARG A 160 -19.91 -0.48 4.79
N VAL A 161 -20.14 -0.37 3.49
CA VAL A 161 -19.24 0.33 2.58
C VAL A 161 -19.80 1.72 2.33
N PHE A 162 -19.01 2.76 2.62
CA PHE A 162 -19.38 4.15 2.34
C PHE A 162 -18.60 4.70 1.12
N PRO A 163 -19.16 5.72 0.43
CA PRO A 163 -18.49 6.34 -0.70
C PRO A 163 -17.15 6.93 -0.32
N HIS A 164 -16.22 6.94 -1.26
CA HIS A 164 -14.85 7.35 -1.04
C HIS A 164 -14.73 8.75 -0.42
N CYS A 165 -14.05 8.82 0.73
CA CYS A 165 -13.82 10.04 1.52
C CYS A 165 -15.09 10.81 1.93
N ASP A 166 -16.26 10.18 1.88
CA ASP A 166 -17.54 10.82 2.19
C ASP A 166 -17.87 10.69 3.70
N LEU A 167 -17.51 11.73 4.46
CA LEU A 167 -17.75 11.81 5.89
C LEU A 167 -19.23 12.03 6.22
N ASP A 168 -19.99 12.66 5.33
CA ASP A 168 -21.41 12.91 5.56
C ASP A 168 -22.19 11.60 5.49
N GLU A 169 -21.94 10.77 4.47
CA GLU A 169 -22.55 9.46 4.36
C GLU A 169 -22.07 8.51 5.48
N LEU A 170 -20.78 8.53 5.84
CA LEU A 170 -20.27 7.78 6.99
C LEU A 170 -21.01 8.18 8.28
N GLY A 171 -21.20 9.48 8.50
CA GLY A 171 -21.96 10.01 9.65
C GLY A 171 -23.40 9.54 9.67
N ALA A 172 -24.09 9.58 8.52
CA ALA A 172 -25.46 9.10 8.38
C ALA A 172 -25.58 7.59 8.67
N MET A 173 -24.64 6.78 8.16
CA MET A 173 -24.60 5.34 8.44
C MET A 173 -24.37 5.05 9.93
N LEU A 174 -23.44 5.76 10.58
CA LEU A 174 -23.16 5.64 12.01
C LEU A 174 -24.39 5.99 12.84
N GLU A 175 -25.09 7.07 12.51
CA GLU A 175 -26.31 7.49 13.22
C GLU A 175 -27.43 6.46 13.05
N ALA A 176 -27.59 5.88 11.87
CA ALA A 176 -28.67 4.95 11.55
C ALA A 176 -28.54 3.60 12.27
N ASP A 177 -27.34 3.06 12.42
CA ASP A 177 -27.21 1.66 12.83
C ASP A 177 -26.13 1.33 13.88
N ARG A 178 -25.24 2.29 14.26
CA ARG A 178 -24.16 2.03 15.23
C ARG A 178 -24.65 1.41 16.54
N GLY A 179 -25.79 1.86 17.05
CA GLY A 179 -26.37 1.38 18.31
C GLY A 179 -26.84 -0.08 18.30
N ARG A 180 -26.92 -0.72 17.13
CA ARG A 180 -27.32 -2.13 16.97
C ARG A 180 -26.18 -3.12 17.20
N TYR A 181 -24.95 -2.65 17.28
CA TYR A 181 -23.74 -3.48 17.33
C TYR A 181 -22.94 -3.25 18.60
N ARG A 182 -22.25 -4.28 19.06
CA ARG A 182 -21.38 -4.22 20.23
C ARG A 182 -20.25 -3.21 20.02
N ARG A 183 -19.54 -3.33 18.88
CA ARG A 183 -18.42 -2.48 18.50
C ARG A 183 -18.58 -1.98 17.07
N ALA A 184 -17.98 -0.85 16.78
CA ALA A 184 -17.85 -0.33 15.42
C ALA A 184 -16.37 -0.06 15.14
N LEU A 185 -15.92 -0.43 13.94
CA LEU A 185 -14.57 -0.17 13.45
C LEU A 185 -14.68 0.60 12.12
N ILE A 186 -14.06 1.77 12.02
CA ILE A 186 -13.96 2.51 10.77
C ILE A 186 -12.59 2.21 10.16
N VAL A 187 -12.57 1.72 8.92
CA VAL A 187 -11.36 1.24 8.23
C VAL A 187 -11.12 2.07 6.98
N VAL A 188 -9.97 2.76 6.93
CA VAL A 188 -9.58 3.63 5.82
C VAL A 188 -8.08 3.54 5.53
N GLU A 189 -7.67 3.95 4.31
CA GLU A 189 -6.27 4.29 4.03
C GLU A 189 -5.99 5.75 4.41
N GLY A 190 -4.80 6.05 4.91
CA GLY A 190 -4.36 7.43 5.14
C GLY A 190 -4.06 8.15 3.82
N VAL A 191 -3.46 7.42 2.87
CA VAL A 191 -3.23 7.85 1.48
C VAL A 191 -3.63 6.72 0.56
N PHE A 192 -4.57 6.96 -0.35
CA PHE A 192 -5.05 5.94 -1.28
C PHE A 192 -4.05 5.66 -2.39
N SER A 193 -3.80 4.39 -2.59
CA SER A 193 -2.67 3.90 -3.39
C SER A 193 -2.76 4.24 -4.88
N MET A 194 -3.98 4.40 -5.43
CA MET A 194 -4.21 4.60 -6.87
C MET A 194 -4.45 6.06 -7.24
N ASP A 195 -4.99 6.84 -6.34
CA ASP A 195 -5.35 8.24 -6.54
C ASP A 195 -4.37 9.22 -5.86
N GLY A 196 -3.68 8.77 -4.79
CA GLY A 196 -2.72 9.60 -4.06
C GLY A 196 -3.39 10.71 -3.26
N ASP A 197 -4.68 10.63 -3.04
CA ASP A 197 -5.44 11.51 -2.17
C ASP A 197 -5.33 11.08 -0.70
N VAL A 198 -5.55 12.02 0.19
CA VAL A 198 -5.45 11.85 1.64
C VAL A 198 -6.86 11.82 2.22
N PHE A 199 -7.14 10.81 3.05
CA PHE A 199 -8.41 10.76 3.77
C PHE A 199 -8.52 11.93 4.76
N PRO A 200 -9.69 12.59 4.91
CA PRO A 200 -9.91 13.67 5.88
C PRO A 200 -9.99 13.12 7.31
N LEU A 201 -8.80 12.79 7.88
CA LEU A 201 -8.68 12.10 9.17
C LEU A 201 -9.15 12.94 10.36
N ASP A 202 -9.14 14.25 10.27
CA ASP A 202 -9.69 15.17 11.28
C ASP A 202 -11.20 14.96 11.46
N GLY A 203 -11.96 14.97 10.38
CA GLY A 203 -13.39 14.66 10.43
C GLY A 203 -13.68 13.20 10.84
N LEU A 204 -12.83 12.25 10.43
CA LEU A 204 -12.95 10.85 10.85
C LEU A 204 -12.89 10.69 12.37
N VAL A 205 -11.89 11.29 13.03
CA VAL A 205 -11.71 11.14 14.49
C VAL A 205 -12.84 11.82 15.27
N ASP A 206 -13.42 12.91 14.74
CA ASP A 206 -14.56 13.57 15.35
C ASP A 206 -15.84 12.69 15.26
N LEU A 207 -16.08 12.07 14.11
CA LEU A 207 -17.17 11.09 13.96
C LEU A 207 -16.95 9.86 14.84
N ALA A 208 -15.74 9.31 14.86
CA ALA A 208 -15.40 8.15 15.68
C ALA A 208 -15.65 8.42 17.17
N GLN A 209 -15.23 9.59 17.66
CA GLN A 209 -15.47 10.02 19.05
C GLN A 209 -16.97 10.20 19.34
N ARG A 210 -17.71 10.87 18.46
CA ARG A 210 -19.15 11.11 18.61
C ARG A 210 -19.96 9.81 18.73
N PHE A 211 -19.59 8.79 17.95
CA PHE A 211 -20.36 7.52 17.89
C PHE A 211 -19.69 6.38 18.67
N GLY A 212 -18.60 6.59 19.38
CA GLY A 212 -17.87 5.54 20.10
C GLY A 212 -17.40 4.42 19.18
N ALA A 213 -16.90 4.77 18.00
CA ALA A 213 -16.33 3.87 17.04
C ALA A 213 -14.78 3.86 17.16
N TRP A 214 -14.16 2.72 16.84
CA TRP A 214 -12.71 2.60 16.73
C TRP A 214 -12.24 3.00 15.34
N THR A 215 -11.03 3.54 15.26
CA THR A 215 -10.40 3.98 14.01
C THR A 215 -9.25 3.06 13.63
N TYR A 216 -9.22 2.64 12.37
CA TYR A 216 -8.17 1.84 11.75
C TYR A 216 -7.67 2.55 10.50
N VAL A 217 -6.43 3.02 10.53
CA VAL A 217 -5.82 3.77 9.42
C VAL A 217 -4.61 3.01 8.88
N ASP A 218 -4.70 2.56 7.63
CA ASP A 218 -3.54 2.04 6.88
C ASP A 218 -2.78 3.22 6.24
N ASP A 219 -1.67 3.58 6.86
CA ASP A 219 -0.81 4.69 6.44
C ASP A 219 0.41 4.21 5.62
N ALA A 220 0.25 3.13 4.87
CA ALA A 220 1.33 2.50 4.10
C ALA A 220 1.95 3.44 3.05
N HIS A 221 1.19 4.38 2.50
CA HIS A 221 1.66 5.35 1.50
C HIS A 221 2.01 6.72 2.11
N GLY A 222 1.53 7.06 3.29
CA GLY A 222 1.85 8.32 3.97
C GLY A 222 3.14 8.25 4.79
N THR A 223 3.37 7.09 5.45
CA THR A 223 4.55 6.85 6.30
C THR A 223 5.86 7.12 5.54
N GLY A 224 6.73 7.94 6.12
CA GLY A 224 8.01 8.38 5.56
C GLY A 224 7.90 9.62 4.68
N VAL A 225 6.71 9.99 4.17
CA VAL A 225 6.54 11.05 3.15
C VAL A 225 5.73 12.24 3.65
N LEU A 226 4.57 12.01 4.26
CA LEU A 226 3.68 13.07 4.74
C LEU A 226 4.00 13.48 6.18
N GLY A 227 3.60 14.69 6.53
CA GLY A 227 3.88 15.32 7.82
C GLY A 227 5.25 16.00 7.85
N ALA A 228 5.47 16.87 8.84
CA ALA A 228 6.73 17.61 9.02
C ALA A 228 7.89 16.67 9.36
N ARG A 229 7.64 15.69 10.25
CA ARG A 229 8.61 14.66 10.63
C ARG A 229 8.58 13.43 9.73
N GLY A 230 7.60 13.34 8.81
CA GLY A 230 7.39 12.20 7.93
C GLY A 230 6.68 11.03 8.61
N THR A 231 5.96 11.27 9.70
CA THR A 231 5.27 10.18 10.39
C THR A 231 3.99 9.75 9.66
N GLY A 232 3.57 10.49 8.61
CA GLY A 232 2.52 10.05 7.69
C GLY A 232 1.28 10.93 7.69
N ALA A 233 0.17 10.38 7.15
CA ALA A 233 -1.09 11.10 6.99
C ALA A 233 -1.68 11.57 8.32
N ILE A 234 -1.49 10.82 9.38
CA ILE A 234 -1.99 11.14 10.74
C ILE A 234 -1.37 12.43 11.27
N GLU A 235 -0.06 12.60 11.09
CA GLU A 235 0.63 13.86 11.41
C GLU A 235 0.19 14.98 10.46
N HIS A 236 0.09 14.67 9.18
CA HIS A 236 -0.30 15.63 8.14
C HIS A 236 -1.67 16.26 8.42
N CYS A 237 -2.63 15.45 8.88
CA CYS A 237 -3.98 15.89 9.26
C CYS A 237 -4.08 16.40 10.72
N GLY A 238 -2.98 16.45 11.49
CA GLY A 238 -2.97 16.98 12.85
C GLY A 238 -3.66 16.11 13.90
N VAL A 239 -3.85 14.81 13.65
CA VAL A 239 -4.60 13.89 14.53
C VAL A 239 -3.72 12.85 15.24
N THR A 240 -2.44 13.16 15.42
CA THR A 240 -1.51 12.29 16.16
C THR A 240 -2.05 11.98 17.57
N GLY A 241 -2.05 10.70 17.94
CA GLY A 241 -2.57 10.21 19.23
C GLY A 241 -4.11 10.07 19.30
N ARG A 242 -4.84 10.33 18.18
CA ARG A 242 -6.31 10.20 18.12
C ARG A 242 -6.78 9.02 17.29
N ILE A 243 -5.88 8.24 16.70
CA ILE A 243 -6.18 7.02 15.93
C ILE A 243 -5.88 5.80 16.80
N ASP A 244 -6.84 4.87 16.91
CA ASP A 244 -6.70 3.69 17.78
C ASP A 244 -5.74 2.65 17.20
N VAL A 245 -5.80 2.41 15.88
CA VAL A 245 -4.99 1.40 15.20
C VAL A 245 -4.32 2.03 13.98
N VAL A 246 -3.00 2.12 14.01
CA VAL A 246 -2.19 2.63 12.91
C VAL A 246 -1.40 1.50 12.28
N VAL A 247 -1.51 1.35 10.97
CA VAL A 247 -0.79 0.33 10.21
C VAL A 247 0.11 0.99 9.18
N GLY A 248 1.22 0.36 8.87
CA GLY A 248 2.10 0.79 7.80
C GLY A 248 3.01 -0.33 7.30
N THR A 249 3.75 -0.03 6.26
CA THR A 249 4.68 -0.99 5.63
C THR A 249 6.11 -0.47 5.64
N LEU A 250 7.05 -1.41 5.73
CA LEU A 250 8.48 -1.17 5.60
C LEU A 250 8.95 -1.26 4.12
N GLY A 251 8.11 -1.84 3.24
CA GLY A 251 8.45 -2.16 1.85
C GLY A 251 8.22 -1.01 0.85
N LYS A 252 7.82 0.18 1.29
CA LYS A 252 7.58 1.34 0.42
C LYS A 252 8.61 2.44 0.67
N ALA A 253 8.25 3.54 1.31
CA ALA A 253 9.16 4.66 1.57
C ALA A 253 10.45 4.23 2.30
N LEU A 254 10.36 3.26 3.20
CA LEU A 254 11.53 2.73 3.93
C LEU A 254 12.36 1.72 3.13
N GLY A 255 11.91 1.30 1.95
CA GLY A 255 12.72 0.53 0.98
C GLY A 255 13.12 -0.88 1.42
N THR A 256 12.49 -1.47 2.44
CA THR A 256 12.87 -2.76 3.01
C THR A 256 11.75 -3.80 2.86
N SER A 257 11.48 -4.63 3.87
CA SER A 257 10.44 -5.65 3.84
C SER A 257 9.76 -5.79 5.18
N GLY A 258 8.46 -6.08 5.16
CA GLY A 258 7.64 -6.22 6.35
C GLY A 258 6.60 -5.11 6.48
N ALA A 259 5.87 -5.18 7.60
CA ALA A 259 4.86 -4.22 7.99
C ALA A 259 4.76 -4.16 9.52
N TRP A 260 3.95 -3.25 9.99
CA TRP A 260 3.74 -3.07 11.43
C TRP A 260 2.33 -2.54 11.71
N VAL A 261 1.87 -2.82 12.93
CA VAL A 261 0.73 -2.14 13.55
C VAL A 261 1.23 -1.42 14.80
N ALA A 262 0.67 -0.25 15.10
CA ALA A 262 0.98 0.51 16.30
C ALA A 262 -0.30 1.04 16.97
N GLY A 263 -0.24 1.21 18.28
CA GLY A 263 -1.34 1.71 19.11
C GLY A 263 -1.00 1.59 20.59
N THR A 264 -2.01 1.35 21.45
CA THR A 264 -1.82 1.17 22.88
C THR A 264 -1.14 -0.16 23.21
N GLN A 265 -0.53 -0.26 24.39
CA GLN A 265 0.03 -1.53 24.89
C GLN A 265 -1.03 -2.64 24.89
N THR A 266 -2.23 -2.37 25.40
CA THR A 266 -3.34 -3.34 25.47
C THR A 266 -3.73 -3.86 24.07
N LEU A 267 -3.72 -3.00 23.06
CA LEU A 267 -3.95 -3.42 21.67
C LEU A 267 -2.90 -4.43 21.23
N ILE A 268 -1.62 -4.11 21.43
CA ILE A 268 -0.50 -4.96 20.99
C ILE A 268 -0.50 -6.31 21.72
N GLU A 269 -0.77 -6.36 23.02
CA GLU A 269 -0.93 -7.58 23.79
C GLU A 269 -2.08 -8.47 23.27
N LEU A 270 -3.22 -7.85 22.94
CA LEU A 270 -4.34 -8.56 22.33
C LEU A 270 -3.98 -9.14 20.96
N LEU A 271 -3.32 -8.35 20.10
CA LEU A 271 -2.91 -8.78 18.76
C LEU A 271 -1.87 -9.90 18.82
N THR A 272 -0.91 -9.82 19.73
CA THR A 272 0.07 -10.89 19.98
C THR A 272 -0.62 -12.23 20.30
N SER A 273 -1.77 -12.18 20.97
CA SER A 273 -2.53 -13.37 21.40
C SER A 273 -3.61 -13.80 20.39
N ARG A 274 -4.01 -12.96 19.41
CA ARG A 274 -5.17 -13.23 18.56
C ARG A 274 -4.91 -13.10 17.06
N ALA A 275 -3.94 -12.28 16.63
CA ALA A 275 -3.68 -12.04 15.21
C ALA A 275 -3.08 -13.31 14.56
N ARG A 276 -3.91 -14.05 13.82
CA ARG A 276 -3.53 -15.34 13.24
C ARG A 276 -2.33 -15.26 12.31
N SER A 277 -2.24 -14.20 11.50
CA SER A 277 -1.12 -13.98 10.58
C SER A 277 0.19 -13.60 11.30
N PHE A 278 0.14 -13.26 12.58
CA PHE A 278 1.30 -13.11 13.46
C PHE A 278 1.67 -14.45 14.15
N ILE A 279 0.67 -15.11 14.73
CA ILE A 279 0.88 -16.33 15.53
C ILE A 279 1.41 -17.50 14.69
N PHE A 280 0.83 -17.68 13.48
CA PHE A 280 1.03 -18.87 12.63
C PHE A 280 1.96 -18.62 11.45
N THR A 281 2.89 -17.69 11.57
CA THR A 281 3.90 -17.41 10.55
C THR A 281 5.30 -17.37 11.15
N THR A 282 6.30 -17.72 10.34
CA THR A 282 7.72 -17.51 10.70
C THR A 282 8.01 -16.01 10.81
N GLY A 283 8.81 -15.63 11.80
CA GLY A 283 9.23 -14.25 12.03
C GLY A 283 9.97 -13.65 10.82
N THR A 284 9.90 -12.34 10.70
CA THR A 284 10.71 -11.59 9.72
C THR A 284 12.21 -11.86 9.97
N PRO A 285 13.03 -12.06 8.91
CA PRO A 285 14.47 -12.24 9.10
C PRO A 285 15.09 -11.09 9.89
N PRO A 286 15.93 -11.35 10.91
CA PRO A 286 16.56 -10.30 11.73
C PRO A 286 17.33 -9.26 10.92
N ALA A 287 17.98 -9.68 9.83
CA ALA A 287 18.68 -8.78 8.91
C ALA A 287 17.75 -7.75 8.25
N MET A 288 16.49 -8.13 7.93
CA MET A 288 15.51 -7.20 7.38
C MET A 288 14.98 -6.22 8.44
N ALA A 289 14.88 -6.66 9.68
CA ALA A 289 14.55 -5.77 10.79
C ALA A 289 15.67 -4.73 11.04
N ALA A 290 16.93 -5.13 10.94
CA ALA A 290 18.08 -4.22 11.04
C ALA A 290 18.12 -3.21 9.88
N ALA A 291 17.88 -3.66 8.65
CA ALA A 291 17.72 -2.79 7.49
C ALA A 291 16.62 -1.75 7.72
N SER A 292 15.47 -2.18 8.23
CA SER A 292 14.32 -1.33 8.47
C SER A 292 14.58 -0.31 9.57
N LEU A 293 15.28 -0.69 10.63
CA LEU A 293 15.67 0.21 11.71
C LEU A 293 16.60 1.32 11.20
N GLU A 294 17.59 0.98 10.37
CA GLU A 294 18.47 1.99 9.75
C GLU A 294 17.70 2.86 8.74
N ALA A 295 16.82 2.27 7.92
CA ALA A 295 15.99 3.04 6.99
C ALA A 295 15.08 4.04 7.71
N LEU A 296 14.48 3.63 8.84
CA LEU A 296 13.67 4.51 9.67
C LEU A 296 14.51 5.66 10.23
N ARG A 297 15.69 5.36 10.78
CA ARG A 297 16.62 6.39 11.27
C ARG A 297 16.99 7.39 10.16
N LEU A 298 17.29 6.92 8.96
CA LEU A 298 17.61 7.78 7.81
C LEU A 298 16.41 8.64 7.40
N ALA A 299 15.20 8.09 7.42
CA ALA A 299 13.98 8.86 7.14
C ALA A 299 13.75 9.99 8.15
N GLU A 300 14.15 9.79 9.43
CA GLU A 300 14.06 10.83 10.47
C GLU A 300 15.13 11.91 10.30
N VAL A 301 16.40 11.52 10.10
CA VAL A 301 17.54 12.47 10.12
C VAL A 301 17.84 13.12 8.77
N GLU A 302 17.20 12.67 7.69
CA GLU A 302 17.38 13.20 6.33
C GLU A 302 16.06 13.80 5.78
N PRO A 303 15.55 14.91 6.33
CA PRO A 303 14.28 15.53 5.89
C PRO A 303 14.30 15.96 4.41
N TRP A 304 15.49 16.22 3.85
CA TRP A 304 15.67 16.55 2.44
C TRP A 304 15.02 15.52 1.49
N ARG A 305 14.93 14.24 1.90
CA ARG A 305 14.30 13.20 1.07
C ARG A 305 12.81 13.47 0.88
N ARG A 306 12.11 13.84 1.94
CA ARG A 306 10.68 14.19 1.88
C ARG A 306 10.44 15.47 1.09
N GLU A 307 11.29 16.47 1.29
CA GLU A 307 11.25 17.73 0.55
C GLU A 307 11.46 17.49 -0.94
N ALA A 308 12.46 16.69 -1.28
CA ALA A 308 12.76 16.30 -2.65
C ALA A 308 11.57 15.57 -3.33
N VAL A 309 10.91 14.65 -2.63
CA VAL A 309 9.71 13.97 -3.14
C VAL A 309 8.60 14.98 -3.45
N ARG A 310 8.30 15.88 -2.50
CA ARG A 310 7.26 16.91 -2.68
C ARG A 310 7.57 17.88 -3.83
N GLU A 311 8.81 18.31 -3.94
CA GLU A 311 9.26 19.18 -5.03
C GLU A 311 9.07 18.52 -6.39
N ARG A 312 9.50 17.29 -6.55
CA ARG A 312 9.38 16.50 -7.78
C ARG A 312 7.92 16.24 -8.14
N ALA A 313 7.09 15.91 -7.15
CA ALA A 313 5.67 15.69 -7.35
C ALA A 313 4.97 16.99 -7.83
N ARG A 314 5.23 18.12 -7.18
CA ARG A 314 4.70 19.41 -7.59
C ARG A 314 5.15 19.80 -8.99
N ARG A 315 6.44 19.61 -9.31
CA ARG A 315 6.99 19.86 -10.64
C ARG A 315 6.31 19.04 -11.72
N LEU A 316 6.15 17.72 -11.49
CA LEU A 316 5.49 16.81 -12.43
C LEU A 316 4.02 17.20 -12.64
N ARG A 317 3.27 17.44 -11.55
CA ARG A 317 1.86 17.85 -11.60
C ARG A 317 1.68 19.17 -12.36
N GLY A 318 2.50 20.17 -12.06
CA GLY A 318 2.46 21.48 -12.73
C GLY A 318 2.62 21.33 -14.25
N ARG A 319 3.68 20.64 -14.68
CA ARG A 319 3.94 20.43 -16.13
C ARG A 319 2.84 19.65 -16.84
N LEU A 320 2.25 18.65 -16.19
CA LEU A 320 1.14 17.89 -16.77
C LEU A 320 -0.13 18.73 -16.89
N ARG A 321 -0.45 19.54 -15.86
CA ARG A 321 -1.58 20.48 -15.88
C ARG A 321 -1.41 21.58 -16.94
N ASP A 322 -0.22 22.18 -17.03
CA ASP A 322 0.13 23.18 -18.04
C ASP A 322 -0.01 22.59 -19.47
N GLY A 323 0.26 21.28 -19.61
CA GLY A 323 0.02 20.52 -20.84
C GLY A 323 -1.43 20.08 -21.05
N GLY A 324 -2.40 20.61 -20.28
CA GLY A 324 -3.83 20.36 -20.44
C GLY A 324 -4.29 18.97 -19.93
N ARG A 325 -3.55 18.34 -19.00
CA ARG A 325 -3.95 17.05 -18.45
C ARG A 325 -4.55 17.20 -17.07
N GLU A 326 -5.65 16.50 -16.83
CA GLU A 326 -6.22 16.36 -15.51
C GLU A 326 -5.32 15.45 -14.66
N VAL A 327 -4.91 15.94 -13.50
CA VAL A 327 -4.11 15.22 -12.52
C VAL A 327 -4.84 15.31 -11.20
N THR A 328 -5.39 14.18 -10.75
CA THR A 328 -6.12 14.04 -9.50
C THR A 328 -5.18 13.80 -8.30
N GLY A 329 -5.75 13.57 -7.11
CA GLY A 329 -5.01 13.33 -5.88
C GLY A 329 -4.56 14.60 -5.15
N ALA A 330 -3.94 14.43 -3.98
CA ALA A 330 -3.49 15.51 -3.12
C ALA A 330 -2.46 16.41 -3.84
N ALA A 331 -2.54 17.72 -3.60
CA ALA A 331 -1.67 18.70 -4.25
C ALA A 331 -0.18 18.42 -4.04
N ASP A 332 0.19 17.97 -2.84
CA ASP A 332 1.55 17.60 -2.44
C ASP A 332 1.80 16.08 -2.51
N GLY A 333 0.84 15.31 -3.06
CA GLY A 333 0.90 13.86 -3.13
C GLY A 333 2.03 13.37 -4.03
N HIS A 334 2.78 12.41 -3.56
CA HIS A 334 3.91 11.77 -4.26
C HIS A 334 3.48 10.71 -5.30
N ILE A 335 2.21 10.35 -5.31
CA ILE A 335 1.56 9.53 -6.34
C ILE A 335 0.82 10.48 -7.26
N VAL A 336 1.15 10.45 -8.55
CA VAL A 336 0.64 11.35 -9.58
C VAL A 336 -0.16 10.55 -10.60
N PRO A 337 -1.48 10.43 -10.44
CA PRO A 337 -2.33 9.73 -11.40
C PRO A 337 -2.64 10.63 -12.61
N VAL A 338 -2.67 10.01 -13.80
CA VAL A 338 -3.14 10.65 -15.04
C VAL A 338 -4.23 9.77 -15.63
N VAL A 339 -5.48 10.19 -15.51
CA VAL A 339 -6.63 9.40 -15.97
C VAL A 339 -6.66 9.35 -17.49
N ILE A 340 -6.82 8.13 -18.02
CA ILE A 340 -6.91 7.86 -19.47
C ILE A 340 -8.30 7.29 -19.82
N GLY A 341 -8.91 6.55 -18.90
CA GLY A 341 -10.24 5.95 -19.03
C GLY A 341 -10.21 4.54 -19.61
N ASP A 342 -9.79 4.39 -20.86
CA ASP A 342 -9.77 3.09 -21.55
C ASP A 342 -8.54 2.24 -21.15
N PRO A 343 -8.71 0.96 -20.79
CA PRO A 343 -7.62 0.09 -20.37
C PRO A 343 -6.62 -0.22 -21.50
N THR A 344 -7.09 -0.39 -22.74
CA THR A 344 -6.23 -0.71 -23.89
C THR A 344 -5.34 0.48 -24.23
N ARG A 345 -5.92 1.68 -24.30
CA ARG A 345 -5.17 2.93 -24.51
C ARG A 345 -4.18 3.18 -23.37
N THR A 346 -4.58 2.95 -22.13
CA THR A 346 -3.68 3.06 -20.97
C THR A 346 -2.45 2.16 -21.12
N MET A 347 -2.65 0.91 -21.51
CA MET A 347 -1.53 -0.02 -21.69
C MET A 347 -0.68 0.31 -22.93
N ALA A 348 -1.25 0.87 -23.98
CA ALA A 348 -0.51 1.37 -25.14
C ALA A 348 0.42 2.54 -24.75
N VAL A 349 -0.09 3.50 -23.95
CA VAL A 349 0.72 4.61 -23.42
C VAL A 349 1.86 4.09 -22.53
N VAL A 350 1.58 3.14 -21.64
CA VAL A 350 2.61 2.51 -20.78
C VAL A 350 3.69 1.83 -21.62
N ALA A 351 3.30 1.09 -22.67
CA ALA A 351 4.23 0.42 -23.56
C ALA A 351 5.12 1.41 -24.32
N GLU A 352 4.56 2.49 -24.80
CA GLU A 352 5.30 3.54 -25.53
C GLU A 352 6.25 4.29 -24.58
N LEU A 353 5.82 4.67 -23.37
CA LEU A 353 6.70 5.30 -22.39
C LEU A 353 7.87 4.38 -22.01
N ARG A 354 7.62 3.07 -21.88
CA ARG A 354 8.69 2.10 -21.64
C ARG A 354 9.70 2.06 -22.78
N ARG A 355 9.24 2.08 -24.06
CA ARG A 355 10.13 2.15 -25.23
C ARG A 355 11.03 3.40 -25.22
N ARG A 356 10.55 4.48 -24.57
CA ARG A 356 11.28 5.72 -24.40
C ARG A 356 12.15 5.78 -23.14
N GLY A 357 12.28 4.65 -22.43
CA GLY A 357 13.12 4.55 -21.25
C GLY A 357 12.44 4.94 -19.93
N PHE A 358 11.09 4.96 -19.86
CA PHE A 358 10.34 5.27 -18.64
C PHE A 358 9.43 4.12 -18.21
N LEU A 359 9.64 3.57 -17.03
CA LEU A 359 8.76 2.59 -16.41
C LEU A 359 7.71 3.31 -15.55
N VAL A 360 6.44 3.23 -15.95
CA VAL A 360 5.30 3.80 -15.19
C VAL A 360 4.26 2.72 -14.93
N GLY A 361 3.47 2.87 -13.86
CA GLY A 361 2.36 1.97 -13.56
C GLY A 361 1.17 2.23 -14.50
N GLY A 362 0.64 1.18 -15.13
CA GLY A 362 -0.67 1.21 -15.80
C GLY A 362 -1.71 0.51 -14.94
N VAL A 363 -2.67 1.27 -14.42
CA VAL A 363 -3.71 0.74 -13.53
C VAL A 363 -5.03 0.64 -14.31
N ARG A 364 -5.67 -0.52 -14.18
CA ARG A 364 -6.91 -0.86 -14.88
C ARG A 364 -7.81 -1.73 -13.99
N PRO A 365 -9.08 -1.92 -14.36
CA PRO A 365 -9.96 -2.83 -13.62
C PRO A 365 -9.33 -4.24 -13.41
N PRO A 366 -9.62 -4.91 -12.28
CA PRO A 366 -10.52 -4.51 -11.20
C PRO A 366 -9.87 -3.60 -10.12
N THR A 367 -8.61 -3.17 -10.32
CA THR A 367 -7.89 -2.34 -9.33
C THR A 367 -8.49 -0.93 -9.20
N VAL A 368 -9.09 -0.43 -10.27
CA VAL A 368 -9.83 0.84 -10.32
C VAL A 368 -11.17 0.60 -11.03
N PRO A 369 -12.19 1.44 -10.83
CA PRO A 369 -13.48 1.33 -11.50
C PRO A 369 -13.35 1.34 -13.03
N ALA A 370 -14.33 0.72 -13.72
CA ALA A 370 -14.41 0.75 -15.18
C ALA A 370 -14.47 2.20 -15.69
N GLY A 371 -13.77 2.49 -16.80
CA GLY A 371 -13.71 3.83 -17.35
C GLY A 371 -12.73 4.77 -16.65
N THR A 372 -11.99 4.33 -15.63
CA THR A 372 -11.04 5.16 -14.88
C THR A 372 -9.60 4.64 -14.91
N SER A 373 -9.25 3.85 -15.93
CA SER A 373 -7.88 3.39 -16.13
C SER A 373 -6.91 4.56 -16.25
N ARG A 374 -5.73 4.44 -15.65
CA ARG A 374 -4.82 5.57 -15.47
C ARG A 374 -3.35 5.16 -15.52
N LEU A 375 -2.50 6.12 -15.82
CA LEU A 375 -1.10 6.02 -15.42
C LEU A 375 -1.01 6.31 -13.92
N ARG A 376 -0.26 5.49 -13.20
CA ARG A 376 0.14 5.75 -11.81
C ARG A 376 1.63 6.05 -11.82
N ILE A 377 1.96 7.31 -11.65
CA ILE A 377 3.35 7.77 -11.63
C ILE A 377 3.74 8.02 -10.18
N SER A 378 4.80 7.38 -9.72
CA SER A 378 5.37 7.58 -8.39
C SER A 378 6.70 8.29 -8.51
N VAL A 379 6.88 9.37 -7.74
CA VAL A 379 8.18 10.05 -7.67
C VAL A 379 8.98 9.58 -6.48
N SER A 380 10.31 9.59 -6.62
CA SER A 380 11.25 9.23 -5.56
C SER A 380 12.21 10.40 -5.29
N ALA A 381 12.69 10.48 -4.05
CA ALA A 381 13.69 11.46 -3.63
C ALA A 381 14.98 11.43 -4.48
N VAL A 382 15.27 10.28 -5.08
CA VAL A 382 16.49 10.06 -5.86
C VAL A 382 16.34 10.28 -7.36
N HIS A 383 15.14 10.65 -7.84
CA HIS A 383 14.99 11.05 -9.24
C HIS A 383 15.67 12.39 -9.48
N PRO A 384 16.61 12.53 -10.43
CA PRO A 384 17.07 13.84 -10.89
C PRO A 384 15.89 14.68 -11.44
N MET A 385 15.93 16.00 -11.26
CA MET A 385 14.84 16.87 -11.72
C MET A 385 14.69 16.83 -13.25
N GLU A 386 15.80 16.71 -13.95
CA GLU A 386 15.86 16.59 -15.42
C GLU A 386 15.09 15.34 -15.88
N LEU A 387 15.13 14.26 -15.09
CA LEU A 387 14.41 13.03 -15.39
C LEU A 387 12.90 13.19 -15.20
N VAL A 388 12.48 13.97 -14.18
CA VAL A 388 11.07 14.33 -13.95
C VAL A 388 10.54 15.21 -15.11
N ASP A 389 11.34 16.17 -15.55
CA ASP A 389 11.01 17.03 -16.69
C ASP A 389 10.92 16.23 -17.99
N ALA A 390 11.86 15.33 -18.24
CA ALA A 390 11.85 14.44 -19.40
C ALA A 390 10.63 13.51 -19.39
N LEU A 391 10.28 12.93 -18.25
CA LEU A 391 9.06 12.12 -18.13
C LEU A 391 7.82 12.93 -18.50
N SER A 392 7.65 14.14 -17.90
CA SER A 392 6.48 14.97 -18.16
C SER A 392 6.31 15.30 -19.65
N ALA A 393 7.40 15.66 -20.34
CA ALA A 393 7.40 15.94 -21.76
C ALA A 393 7.00 14.70 -22.60
N ASN A 394 7.55 13.53 -22.23
CA ASN A 394 7.23 12.27 -22.91
C ASN A 394 5.78 11.83 -22.68
N VAL A 395 5.24 11.97 -21.45
CA VAL A 395 3.83 11.69 -21.16
C VAL A 395 2.92 12.56 -22.04
N LEU A 396 3.18 13.87 -22.10
CA LEU A 396 2.39 14.80 -22.90
C LEU A 396 2.46 14.50 -24.40
N ASP A 397 3.65 14.16 -24.93
CA ASP A 397 3.82 13.81 -26.34
C ASP A 397 3.10 12.50 -26.69
N VAL A 398 3.27 11.44 -25.86
CA VAL A 398 2.62 10.14 -26.08
C VAL A 398 1.09 10.29 -26.02
N LEU A 399 0.57 11.05 -25.05
CA LEU A 399 -0.87 11.27 -24.93
C LEU A 399 -1.43 12.06 -26.12
N ARG A 400 -0.71 13.04 -26.65
CA ARG A 400 -1.12 13.72 -27.90
C ARG A 400 -1.19 12.75 -29.08
N LYS A 401 -0.23 11.85 -29.23
CA LYS A 401 -0.20 10.87 -30.34
C LYS A 401 -1.26 9.78 -30.24
N VAL A 402 -1.69 9.43 -29.02
CA VAL A 402 -2.71 8.39 -28.79
C VAL A 402 -4.13 8.96 -28.88
N PHE A 403 -4.32 10.25 -28.58
CA PHE A 403 -5.63 10.91 -28.52
C PHE A 403 -5.84 12.00 -29.60
N GLY A 404 -4.79 12.45 -30.26
CA GLY A 404 -4.87 13.32 -31.43
C GLY A 404 -4.93 12.53 -32.68
#